data_5231823c4c35eff401179ef509dfd866
#
_entry.id   5231823c4c35eff401179ef509dfd866
#
_cell.length_a   1.000
_cell.length_b   1.000
_cell.length_c   1.000
_cell.angle_alpha   90.00
_cell.angle_beta   90.00
_cell.angle_gamma   90.00
#
_symmetry.space_group_name_H-M   'P 1'
#
loop_
_entity.id
_entity.type
_entity.pdbx_description
1 polymer ?
#
loop_
_entity_poly.entity_id
_entity_poly.type
_entity_poly.pdbx_seq_one_letter_code
_entity_poly.pdbx_strand_id
1 'polypeptide(L)'
;MKAAILTRYDKNATDLEVREIPTPAPASSEVLVRIHTAAVNPLDNMIMRGEVKMITPYALPLVMGNEFSGIVEKTGTNVRRFTPGDRVYGRMPLTKIGAFAEYAAVDAGALTHVPDYLSLEEAATVPLTALT
;
A
#
# COMPACT_ATOMS: atom_id res chain seq x y z
N MET A 1 -6.43 -12.97 -3.66
CA MET A 1 -5.98 -11.81 -4.47
C MET A 1 -4.55 -12.00 -4.94
N LYS A 2 -4.20 -11.35 -6.02
CA LYS A 2 -2.81 -11.32 -6.49
C LYS A 2 -2.03 -10.24 -5.77
N ALA A 3 -0.78 -10.56 -5.42
CA ALA A 3 0.13 -9.62 -4.76
C ALA A 3 1.57 -9.87 -5.20
N ALA A 4 2.37 -8.81 -5.20
CA ALA A 4 3.81 -8.89 -5.50
C ALA A 4 4.58 -9.03 -4.19
N ILE A 5 5.23 -10.15 -4.02
CA ILE A 5 5.80 -10.62 -2.75
C ILE A 5 7.32 -10.60 -2.81
N LEU A 6 7.93 -10.02 -1.78
CA LEU A 6 9.37 -10.14 -1.52
C LEU A 6 9.58 -11.38 -0.66
N THR A 7 10.32 -12.36 -1.20
CA THR A 7 10.59 -13.62 -0.49
C THR A 7 11.91 -13.60 0.25
N ARG A 8 12.85 -12.76 -0.19
CA ARG A 8 14.16 -12.59 0.42
C ARG A 8 14.71 -11.20 0.08
N TYR A 9 15.58 -10.68 0.94
CA TYR A 9 16.34 -9.49 0.59
C TYR A 9 17.38 -9.84 -0.47
N ASP A 10 17.55 -8.96 -1.44
CA ASP A 10 18.48 -9.15 -2.55
C ASP A 10 19.17 -7.82 -2.87
N LYS A 11 20.49 -7.78 -2.80
CA LYS A 11 21.28 -6.59 -3.10
C LYS A 11 21.04 -6.04 -4.50
N ASN A 12 20.64 -6.89 -5.43
CA ASN A 12 20.35 -6.49 -6.80
C ASN A 12 18.91 -5.98 -6.99
N ALA A 13 18.04 -6.22 -6.01
CA ALA A 13 16.63 -5.80 -6.00
C ALA A 13 15.91 -6.19 -7.30
N THR A 14 16.12 -7.43 -7.77
CA THR A 14 15.72 -7.80 -9.12
C THR A 14 14.33 -8.39 -9.22
N ASP A 15 13.86 -9.11 -8.19
CA ASP A 15 12.67 -9.93 -8.34
C ASP A 15 11.66 -9.81 -7.22
N LEU A 16 10.42 -9.66 -7.64
CA LEU A 16 9.24 -9.91 -6.80
C LEU A 16 8.50 -11.09 -7.39
N GLU A 17 7.90 -11.91 -6.53
CA GLU A 17 7.10 -13.04 -6.94
C GLU A 17 5.61 -12.69 -6.86
N VAL A 18 4.87 -12.92 -7.95
CA VAL A 18 3.42 -12.72 -7.92
C VAL A 18 2.76 -14.00 -7.41
N ARG A 19 1.98 -13.87 -6.33
CA ARG A 19 1.27 -14.99 -5.70
C ARG A 19 -0.19 -14.67 -5.46
N GLU A 20 -1.00 -15.72 -5.40
CA GLU A 20 -2.36 -15.63 -4.84
C GLU A 20 -2.26 -15.75 -3.33
N ILE A 21 -2.82 -14.77 -2.63
CA ILE A 21 -2.90 -14.76 -1.17
C ILE A 21 -4.32 -14.39 -0.73
N PRO A 22 -4.71 -14.69 0.53
CA PRO A 22 -6.02 -14.26 1.01
C PRO A 22 -6.17 -12.74 0.97
N THR A 23 -7.35 -12.27 0.59
CA THR A 23 -7.69 -10.85 0.68
C THR A 23 -7.80 -10.47 2.16
N PRO A 24 -7.10 -9.41 2.61
CA PRO A 24 -7.17 -9.03 4.01
C PRO A 24 -8.54 -8.51 4.40
N ALA A 25 -8.91 -8.71 5.68
CA ALA A 25 -10.09 -8.10 6.25
C ALA A 25 -9.66 -6.85 7.03
N PRO A 26 -10.39 -5.72 6.91
CA PRO A 26 -10.02 -4.51 7.63
C PRO A 26 -10.30 -4.67 9.12
N ALA A 27 -9.36 -4.25 9.96
CA ALA A 27 -9.58 -4.09 11.38
C ALA A 27 -10.54 -2.91 11.63
N SER A 28 -10.95 -2.70 12.89
CA SER A 28 -11.97 -1.71 13.23
C SER A 28 -11.63 -0.28 12.78
N SER A 29 -10.35 0.09 12.76
CA SER A 29 -9.88 1.41 12.34
C SER A 29 -9.33 1.44 10.91
N GLU A 30 -9.44 0.33 10.20
CA GLU A 30 -8.88 0.20 8.85
C GLU A 30 -9.94 0.28 7.78
N VAL A 31 -9.47 0.58 6.56
CA VAL A 31 -10.27 0.60 5.34
C VAL A 31 -9.68 -0.45 4.39
N LEU A 32 -10.53 -1.28 3.80
CA LEU A 32 -10.12 -2.16 2.72
C LEU A 32 -10.22 -1.37 1.42
N VAL A 33 -9.07 -1.13 0.80
CA VAL A 33 -8.98 -0.40 -0.46
C VAL A 33 -8.74 -1.36 -1.61
N ARG A 34 -9.56 -1.26 -2.65
CA ARG A 34 -9.27 -1.92 -3.93
C ARG A 34 -8.27 -1.04 -4.66
N ILE A 35 -7.03 -1.50 -4.75
CA ILE A 35 -5.93 -0.73 -5.34
C ILE A 35 -6.17 -0.59 -6.85
N HIS A 36 -6.17 0.63 -7.32
CA HIS A 36 -6.26 0.95 -8.75
C HIS A 36 -4.87 1.15 -9.34
N THR A 37 -4.04 1.93 -8.65
CA THR A 37 -2.68 2.27 -9.10
C THR A 37 -1.76 2.33 -7.90
N ALA A 38 -0.58 1.76 -8.04
CA ALA A 38 0.49 1.88 -7.06
C ALA A 38 1.75 2.39 -7.76
N ALA A 39 2.47 3.30 -7.11
CA ALA A 39 3.68 3.86 -7.68
C ALA A 39 4.92 3.15 -7.12
N VAL A 40 5.93 3.00 -7.95
CA VAL A 40 7.23 2.46 -7.55
C VAL A 40 8.17 3.60 -7.23
N ASN A 41 8.80 3.53 -6.07
CA ASN A 41 9.71 4.56 -5.57
C ASN A 41 11.07 3.97 -5.19
N PRO A 42 12.12 4.81 -5.07
CA PRO A 42 13.43 4.33 -4.60
C PRO A 42 13.36 3.62 -3.26
N LEU A 43 12.42 3.99 -2.39
CA LEU A 43 12.22 3.32 -1.10
C LEU A 43 11.88 1.83 -1.27
N ASP A 44 11.10 1.48 -2.29
CA ASP A 44 10.76 0.08 -2.56
C ASP A 44 12.02 -0.73 -2.85
N ASN A 45 12.92 -0.19 -3.67
CA ASN A 45 14.19 -0.83 -3.96
C ASN A 45 15.10 -0.94 -2.73
N MET A 46 15.12 0.09 -1.90
CA MET A 46 15.89 0.07 -0.65
C MET A 46 15.40 -1.04 0.28
N ILE A 47 14.09 -1.21 0.39
CA ILE A 47 13.50 -2.29 1.19
C ILE A 47 13.89 -3.66 0.61
N MET A 48 13.76 -3.83 -0.70
CA MET A 48 14.11 -5.09 -1.37
C MET A 48 15.57 -5.47 -1.19
N ARG A 49 16.48 -4.50 -1.19
CA ARG A 49 17.91 -4.73 -0.95
C ARG A 49 18.27 -4.96 0.52
N GLY A 50 17.31 -4.77 1.44
CA GLY A 50 17.56 -4.91 2.87
C GLY A 50 18.26 -3.72 3.50
N GLU A 51 18.29 -2.57 2.84
CA GLU A 51 19.00 -1.38 3.33
C GLU A 51 18.34 -0.74 4.55
N VAL A 52 17.05 -0.99 4.74
CA VAL A 52 16.30 -0.44 5.89
C VAL A 52 15.98 -1.48 6.96
N LYS A 53 16.46 -2.71 6.83
CA LYS A 53 16.11 -3.80 7.75
C LYS A 53 16.58 -3.58 9.19
N MET A 54 17.61 -2.78 9.39
CA MET A 54 18.12 -2.44 10.74
C MET A 54 17.16 -1.50 11.47
N ILE A 55 16.45 -0.64 10.73
CA ILE A 55 15.50 0.35 11.28
C ILE A 55 14.11 -0.26 11.33
N THR A 56 13.69 -0.89 10.25
CA THR A 56 12.38 -1.53 10.12
C THR A 56 12.56 -2.94 9.59
N PRO A 57 12.75 -3.93 10.47
CA PRO A 57 12.83 -5.32 10.04
C PRO A 57 11.45 -5.82 9.65
N TYR A 58 11.31 -6.32 8.43
CA TYR A 58 10.06 -6.90 7.95
C TYR A 58 10.09 -8.41 8.09
N ALA A 59 8.92 -8.99 8.41
CA ALA A 59 8.73 -10.42 8.31
C ALA A 59 8.55 -10.79 6.83
N LEU A 60 9.36 -11.73 6.34
CA LEU A 60 9.25 -12.24 4.98
C LEU A 60 8.47 -13.56 4.99
N PRO A 61 7.66 -13.86 3.98
CA PRO A 61 7.42 -13.08 2.75
C PRO A 61 6.60 -11.81 3.02
N LEU A 62 6.86 -10.78 2.25
CA LEU A 62 6.29 -9.43 2.45
C LEU A 62 5.65 -8.93 1.18
N VAL A 63 4.40 -8.46 1.26
CA VAL A 63 3.78 -7.72 0.16
C VAL A 63 4.45 -6.35 0.07
N MET A 64 4.99 -6.03 -1.09
CA MET A 64 5.70 -4.78 -1.32
C MET A 64 4.75 -3.64 -1.68
N GLY A 65 5.26 -2.42 -1.70
CA GLY A 65 4.58 -1.22 -2.15
C GLY A 65 4.24 -0.26 -1.02
N ASN A 66 4.50 1.03 -1.25
CA ASN A 66 4.41 2.08 -0.23
C ASN A 66 3.35 3.14 -0.52
N GLU A 67 2.99 3.38 -1.77
CA GLU A 67 1.98 4.38 -2.09
C GLU A 67 1.02 3.90 -3.18
N PHE A 68 -0.18 4.43 -3.14
CA PHE A 68 -1.27 3.92 -3.98
C PHE A 68 -2.41 4.91 -4.08
N SER A 69 -3.28 4.63 -5.03
CA SER A 69 -4.64 5.17 -5.09
C SER A 69 -5.62 4.02 -5.35
N GLY A 70 -6.85 4.20 -4.97
CA GLY A 70 -7.87 3.18 -5.17
C GLY A 70 -9.26 3.61 -4.73
N ILE A 71 -10.12 2.61 -4.62
CA ILE A 71 -11.52 2.78 -4.27
C ILE A 71 -11.78 2.03 -2.96
N VAL A 72 -12.46 2.67 -2.04
CA VAL A 72 -12.87 2.03 -0.78
C VAL A 72 -13.84 0.90 -1.08
N GLU A 73 -13.51 -0.30 -0.61
CA GLU A 73 -14.35 -1.50 -0.74
C GLU A 73 -15.17 -1.75 0.50
N LYS A 74 -14.53 -1.69 1.66
CA LYS A 74 -15.15 -1.89 2.98
C LYS A 74 -14.47 -0.99 4.00
N THR A 75 -15.18 -0.66 5.08
CA THR A 75 -14.64 0.10 6.19
C THR A 75 -14.77 -0.69 7.48
N GLY A 76 -13.79 -0.52 8.37
CA GLY A 76 -13.87 -1.04 9.74
C GLY A 76 -14.98 -0.33 10.53
N THR A 77 -15.40 -0.95 11.62
CA THR A 77 -16.56 -0.50 12.39
C THR A 77 -16.40 0.91 13.00
N ASN A 78 -15.16 1.35 13.24
CA ASN A 78 -14.88 2.67 13.83
C ASN A 78 -14.56 3.73 12.79
N VAL A 79 -14.56 3.40 11.50
CA VAL A 79 -14.25 4.37 10.45
C VAL A 79 -15.49 5.20 10.14
N ARG A 80 -15.32 6.54 10.11
CA ARG A 80 -16.41 7.50 9.85
C ARG A 80 -16.18 8.36 8.62
N ARG A 81 -14.91 8.62 8.28
CA ARG A 81 -14.54 9.56 7.21
C ARG A 81 -14.72 8.99 5.80
N PHE A 82 -14.77 7.66 5.67
CA PHE A 82 -14.80 7.00 4.37
C PHE A 82 -15.99 6.07 4.25
N THR A 83 -16.50 5.95 3.04
CA THR A 83 -17.58 5.03 2.69
C THR A 83 -17.19 4.23 1.43
N PRO A 84 -17.74 3.03 1.25
CA PRO A 84 -17.52 2.27 0.00
C PRO A 84 -17.81 3.11 -1.24
N GLY A 85 -16.90 3.03 -2.22
CA GLY A 85 -16.97 3.82 -3.45
C GLY A 85 -16.14 5.08 -3.45
N ASP A 86 -15.68 5.55 -2.31
CA ASP A 86 -14.82 6.74 -2.21
C ASP A 86 -13.49 6.51 -2.93
N ARG A 87 -13.01 7.54 -3.63
CA ARG A 87 -11.70 7.59 -4.25
C ARG A 87 -10.70 8.07 -3.22
N VAL A 88 -9.69 7.25 -2.93
CA VAL A 88 -8.70 7.53 -1.88
C VAL A 88 -7.29 7.30 -2.38
N TYR A 89 -6.34 7.96 -1.74
CA TYR A 89 -4.92 7.73 -1.95
C TYR A 89 -4.20 7.85 -0.63
N GLY A 90 -3.02 7.27 -0.56
CA GLY A 90 -2.25 7.29 0.66
C GLY A 90 -0.87 6.69 0.53
N ARG A 91 -0.10 6.90 1.59
CA ARG A 91 1.19 6.27 1.80
C ARG A 91 1.03 5.22 2.89
N MET A 92 1.47 4.02 2.64
CA MET A 92 1.47 2.96 3.65
C MET A 92 2.35 3.35 4.83
N PRO A 93 1.91 3.07 6.06
CA PRO A 93 2.81 3.17 7.22
C PRO A 93 4.05 2.31 6.98
N LEU A 94 5.24 2.83 7.32
CA LEU A 94 6.50 2.12 7.08
C LEU A 94 6.53 0.74 7.75
N THR A 95 5.82 0.59 8.85
CA THR A 95 5.73 -0.67 9.60
C THR A 95 4.77 -1.68 8.98
N LYS A 96 3.92 -1.27 8.04
CA LYS A 96 2.91 -2.14 7.42
C LYS A 96 2.69 -1.73 5.97
N ILE A 97 3.59 -2.13 5.10
CA ILE A 97 3.48 -1.86 3.67
C ILE A 97 2.68 -2.95 2.95
N GLY A 98 2.35 -2.75 1.69
CA GLY A 98 1.63 -3.77 0.92
C GLY A 98 0.74 -3.22 -0.19
N ALA A 99 1.18 -2.16 -0.89
CA ALA A 99 0.38 -1.55 -1.95
C ALA A 99 0.44 -2.29 -3.29
N PHE A 100 1.43 -3.18 -3.49
CA PHE A 100 1.55 -3.94 -4.73
C PHE A 100 0.68 -5.20 -4.67
N ALA A 101 -0.61 -4.99 -4.54
CA ALA A 101 -1.61 -6.04 -4.43
C ALA A 101 -2.95 -5.51 -4.95
N GLU A 102 -3.91 -6.40 -5.16
CA GLU A 102 -5.24 -5.99 -5.61
C GLU A 102 -6.02 -5.26 -4.51
N TYR A 103 -5.81 -5.64 -3.24
CA TYR A 103 -6.44 -5.02 -2.08
C TYR A 103 -5.41 -4.79 -0.97
N ALA A 104 -5.65 -3.78 -0.17
CA ALA A 104 -4.87 -3.53 1.04
C ALA A 104 -5.79 -3.04 2.16
N ALA A 105 -5.55 -3.53 3.38
CA ALA A 105 -6.19 -3.01 4.58
C ALA A 105 -5.29 -1.94 5.16
N VAL A 106 -5.77 -0.70 5.18
CA VAL A 106 -4.98 0.49 5.48
C VAL A 106 -5.64 1.25 6.61
N ASP A 107 -4.84 1.71 7.58
CA ASP A 107 -5.36 2.58 8.65
C ASP A 107 -6.00 3.83 8.03
N ALA A 108 -7.20 4.18 8.50
CA ALA A 108 -7.94 5.33 7.96
C ALA A 108 -7.15 6.64 8.09
N GLY A 109 -6.29 6.75 9.09
CA GLY A 109 -5.43 7.92 9.28
C GLY A 109 -4.36 8.11 8.21
N ALA A 110 -4.05 7.04 7.44
CA ALA A 110 -3.09 7.09 6.35
C ALA A 110 -3.73 7.41 4.99
N LEU A 111 -5.04 7.60 4.95
CA LEU A 111 -5.81 7.84 3.73
C LEU A 111 -6.33 9.26 3.64
N THR A 112 -6.45 9.74 2.41
CA THR A 112 -7.09 11.02 2.09
C THR A 112 -7.93 10.83 0.83
N HIS A 113 -9.02 11.59 0.72
CA HIS A 113 -9.84 11.61 -0.49
C HIS A 113 -9.05 12.21 -1.65
N VAL A 114 -9.15 11.59 -2.82
CA VAL A 114 -8.53 12.12 -4.04
C VAL A 114 -9.31 13.35 -4.49
N PRO A 115 -8.63 14.49 -4.74
CA PRO A 115 -9.31 15.66 -5.30
C PRO A 115 -9.93 15.36 -6.66
N ASP A 116 -11.06 16.00 -6.96
CA ASP A 116 -11.81 15.74 -8.19
C ASP A 116 -11.00 16.00 -9.48
N TYR A 117 -10.00 16.88 -9.41
CA TYR A 117 -9.17 17.23 -10.57
C TYR A 117 -8.04 16.24 -10.85
N LEU A 118 -7.85 15.22 -9.99
CA LEU A 118 -6.82 14.20 -10.21
C LEU A 118 -7.46 12.88 -10.64
N SER A 119 -6.81 12.21 -11.59
CA SER A 119 -7.10 10.80 -11.86
C SER A 119 -6.50 9.92 -10.76
N LEU A 120 -6.94 8.67 -10.67
CA LEU A 120 -6.34 7.73 -9.73
C LEU A 120 -4.87 7.46 -10.08
N GLU A 121 -4.54 7.42 -11.36
CA GLU A 121 -3.16 7.23 -11.83
C GLU A 121 -2.25 8.38 -11.36
N GLU A 122 -2.71 9.62 -11.53
CA GLU A 122 -1.98 10.79 -11.06
C GLU A 122 -1.88 10.81 -9.54
N ALA A 123 -2.98 10.50 -8.86
CA ALA A 123 -3.04 10.54 -7.40
C ALA A 123 -2.06 9.58 -6.74
N ALA A 124 -1.80 8.42 -7.34
CA ALA A 124 -0.91 7.42 -6.75
C ALA A 124 0.54 7.90 -6.58
N THR A 125 0.95 8.91 -7.35
CA THR A 125 2.33 9.41 -7.32
C THR A 125 2.56 10.55 -6.33
N VAL A 126 1.50 11.04 -5.68
CA VAL A 126 1.56 12.23 -4.83
C VAL A 126 1.94 11.92 -3.37
N PRO A 127 1.38 10.90 -2.69
CA PRO A 127 1.51 10.80 -1.24
C PRO A 127 2.94 10.68 -0.74
N LEU A 128 3.73 9.80 -1.31
CA LEU A 128 5.10 9.58 -0.84
C LEU A 128 5.97 10.81 -1.11
N THR A 129 5.91 11.33 -2.32
CA THR A 129 6.71 12.48 -2.73
C THR A 129 6.33 13.74 -1.95
N ALA A 130 5.04 13.98 -1.76
CA ALA A 130 4.54 15.16 -1.05
C ALA A 130 4.83 15.14 0.46
N LEU A 131 4.93 13.94 1.05
CA LEU A 131 5.16 13.78 2.48
C LEU A 131 6.65 13.59 2.85
N THR A 132 7.50 13.55 1.86
CA THR A 132 8.95 13.39 2.08
C THR A 132 9.67 14.77 2.21
#